data_df03778a4426afaf00dfb1634ef5e68d
#
_entry.id   df03778a4426afaf00dfb1634ef5e68d
#
_cell.length_a   1.000
_cell.length_b   1.000
_cell.length_c   1.000
_cell.angle_alpha   90.00
_cell.angle_beta   90.00
_cell.angle_gamma   90.00
#
_symmetry.space_group_name_H-M   'P 1'
#
loop_
_entity.id
_entity.type
_entity.pdbx_description
1 polymer ?
#
loop_
_entity_poly.entity_id
_entity_poly.type
_entity_poly.pdbx_seq_one_letter_code
_entity_poly.pdbx_strand_id
1 'polypeptide(L)'
;MRAMPKDKLNKDYLVRNWLNFDMLAGDHVVEQHVHNIDIANWYIGRWPKMAVSFGMRARALTGNMYDFFSTEFDYGNDVYIQSQCRQIDGCHNGINEWFRTEENEIVSAPFSVRKNGKIIDLSMCKADSMQGDPYVVEHVDFLKSILGIGPYWNEGEQVAMSTASAIMANMSAKTGQPVKMSDLLTNRNSKFYDL
;
A
#
# COMPACT_ATOMS: atom_id res chain seq x y z
N MET A 1 -22.66 7.66 -2.25
CA MET A 1 -23.39 6.38 -2.50
C MET A 1 -24.52 6.23 -1.49
N ARG A 2 -25.70 5.78 -1.90
CA ARG A 2 -26.80 5.52 -0.95
C ARG A 2 -26.61 4.15 -0.31
N ALA A 3 -26.86 4.07 1.01
CA ALA A 3 -26.94 2.79 1.70
C ALA A 3 -28.04 1.93 1.05
N MET A 4 -27.74 0.70 0.71
CA MET A 4 -28.72 -0.21 0.12
C MET A 4 -29.42 -1.02 1.21
N PRO A 5 -30.74 -1.23 1.08
CA PRO A 5 -31.45 -2.16 1.95
C PRO A 5 -30.85 -3.57 1.86
N LYS A 6 -30.75 -4.27 3.00
CA LYS A 6 -30.14 -5.61 3.11
C LYS A 6 -30.80 -6.66 2.21
N ASP A 7 -32.06 -6.49 1.86
CA ASP A 7 -32.87 -7.37 1.00
C ASP A 7 -32.51 -7.28 -0.50
N LYS A 8 -31.67 -6.31 -0.89
CA LYS A 8 -31.25 -6.12 -2.29
C LYS A 8 -29.81 -6.51 -2.58
N LEU A 9 -29.11 -7.11 -1.62
CA LEU A 9 -27.75 -7.62 -1.80
C LEU A 9 -27.79 -8.84 -2.76
N ASN A 10 -27.39 -8.63 -3.99
CA ASN A 10 -27.21 -9.68 -4.98
C ASN A 10 -25.81 -9.60 -5.62
N LYS A 11 -25.45 -10.58 -6.45
CA LYS A 11 -24.13 -10.65 -7.09
C LYS A 11 -23.80 -9.41 -7.92
N ASP A 12 -24.75 -8.90 -8.70
CA ASP A 12 -24.54 -7.71 -9.53
C ASP A 12 -24.25 -6.48 -8.68
N TYR A 13 -24.96 -6.35 -7.56
CA TYR A 13 -24.70 -5.25 -6.64
C TYR A 13 -23.33 -5.34 -5.99
N LEU A 14 -22.92 -6.52 -5.55
CA LEU A 14 -21.60 -6.76 -4.98
C LEU A 14 -20.50 -6.42 -5.98
N VAL A 15 -20.61 -6.91 -7.22
CA VAL A 15 -19.62 -6.63 -8.28
C VAL A 15 -19.54 -5.14 -8.61
N ARG A 16 -20.69 -4.46 -8.71
CA ARG A 16 -20.71 -3.01 -9.03
C ARG A 16 -20.25 -2.11 -7.88
N ASN A 17 -20.30 -2.61 -6.65
CA ASN A 17 -19.94 -1.87 -5.44
C ASN A 17 -18.84 -2.59 -4.64
N TRP A 18 -18.02 -3.40 -5.30
CA TRP A 18 -16.99 -4.24 -4.71
C TRP A 18 -16.10 -3.47 -3.73
N LEU A 19 -15.79 -2.22 -4.06
CA LEU A 19 -14.95 -1.33 -3.25
C LEU A 19 -15.47 -1.09 -1.83
N ASN A 20 -16.77 -1.32 -1.57
CA ASN A 20 -17.36 -1.10 -0.26
C ASN A 20 -17.37 -2.35 0.64
N PHE A 21 -16.88 -3.48 0.13
CA PHE A 21 -16.88 -4.75 0.85
C PHE A 21 -15.46 -5.23 1.09
N ASP A 22 -15.10 -5.41 2.36
CA ASP A 22 -13.75 -5.82 2.75
C ASP A 22 -13.32 -7.14 2.12
N MET A 23 -14.22 -8.11 2.01
CA MET A 23 -13.96 -9.40 1.37
C MET A 23 -13.62 -9.30 -0.13
N LEU A 24 -13.92 -8.18 -0.78
CA LEU A 24 -13.67 -7.96 -2.21
C LEU A 24 -12.53 -6.97 -2.45
N ALA A 25 -12.39 -5.99 -1.58
CA ALA A 25 -11.41 -4.89 -1.70
C ALA A 25 -10.24 -5.00 -0.72
N GLY A 26 -10.40 -5.71 0.39
CA GLY A 26 -9.37 -5.76 1.44
C GLY A 26 -9.28 -4.47 2.27
N ASP A 27 -10.34 -3.66 2.31
CA ASP A 27 -10.39 -2.32 2.87
C ASP A 27 -9.48 -1.30 2.15
N HIS A 28 -9.58 -0.03 2.51
CA HIS A 28 -8.82 1.04 1.87
C HIS A 28 -7.30 0.85 1.92
N VAL A 29 -6.79 0.21 2.98
CA VAL A 29 -5.36 -0.03 3.14
C VAL A 29 -4.79 -1.01 2.12
N VAL A 30 -5.58 -2.01 1.70
CA VAL A 30 -5.16 -3.02 0.71
C VAL A 30 -5.49 -2.57 -0.71
N GLU A 31 -6.70 -2.02 -0.91
CA GLU A 31 -7.17 -1.65 -2.24
C GLU A 31 -6.41 -0.47 -2.84
N GLN A 32 -6.14 0.56 -2.04
CA GLN A 32 -5.55 1.79 -2.54
C GLN A 32 -4.19 2.11 -1.90
N HIS A 33 -4.09 2.03 -0.59
CA HIS A 33 -2.88 2.47 0.12
C HIS A 33 -1.70 1.52 -0.04
N VAL A 34 -1.92 0.34 -0.59
CA VAL A 34 -0.86 -0.62 -0.97
C VAL A 34 0.20 0.03 -1.87
N HIS A 35 -0.15 1.00 -2.69
CA HIS A 35 0.80 1.74 -3.54
C HIS A 35 1.86 2.47 -2.71
N ASN A 36 1.46 3.16 -1.64
CA ASN A 36 2.40 3.85 -0.75
C ASN A 36 3.24 2.87 0.08
N ILE A 37 2.64 1.74 0.48
CA ILE A 37 3.35 0.66 1.18
C ILE A 37 4.40 0.02 0.27
N ASP A 38 4.07 -0.19 -1.01
CA ASP A 38 5.00 -0.74 -2.01
C ASP A 38 6.19 0.19 -2.23
N ILE A 39 5.96 1.48 -2.38
CA ILE A 39 7.03 2.49 -2.45
C ILE A 39 7.94 2.41 -1.21
N ALA A 40 7.36 2.29 -0.02
CA ALA A 40 8.13 2.16 1.21
C ALA A 40 8.98 0.87 1.22
N ASN A 41 8.41 -0.26 0.85
CA ASN A 41 9.10 -1.54 0.74
C ASN A 41 10.26 -1.46 -0.26
N TRP A 42 10.02 -0.83 -1.41
CA TRP A 42 11.03 -0.64 -2.45
C TRP A 42 12.20 0.23 -1.96
N TYR A 43 11.92 1.36 -1.32
CA TYR A 43 12.95 2.24 -0.78
C TYR A 43 13.78 1.58 0.32
N ILE A 44 13.15 0.82 1.22
CA ILE A 44 13.83 0.14 2.34
C ILE A 44 14.56 -1.12 1.83
N GLY A 45 14.14 -1.69 0.70
CA GLY A 45 14.73 -2.89 0.10
C GLY A 45 14.38 -4.19 0.86
N ARG A 46 13.32 -4.18 1.67
CA ARG A 46 12.79 -5.34 2.39
C ARG A 46 11.36 -5.10 2.85
N TRP A 47 10.72 -6.17 3.34
CA TRP A 47 9.35 -6.15 3.85
C TRP A 47 9.30 -5.97 5.37
N PRO A 48 8.20 -5.43 5.91
CA PRO A 48 8.02 -5.33 7.35
C PRO A 48 7.89 -6.71 7.99
N LYS A 49 8.46 -6.86 9.18
CA LYS A 49 8.36 -8.07 10.00
C LYS A 49 7.06 -8.14 10.77
N MET A 50 6.52 -6.97 11.14
CA MET A 50 5.33 -6.84 11.97
C MET A 50 4.59 -5.53 11.66
N ALA A 51 3.28 -5.55 11.85
CA ALA A 51 2.44 -4.35 11.82
C ALA A 51 1.58 -4.26 13.08
N VAL A 52 1.43 -3.03 13.58
CA VAL A 52 0.42 -2.65 14.57
C VAL A 52 -0.42 -1.53 13.96
N SER A 53 -1.72 -1.74 13.90
CA SER A 53 -2.60 -0.83 13.18
C SER A 53 -3.86 -0.49 13.94
N PHE A 54 -4.29 0.75 13.78
CA PHE A 54 -5.59 1.25 14.20
C PHE A 54 -6.38 1.65 12.97
N GLY A 55 -7.63 1.28 12.94
CA GLY A 55 -8.51 1.65 11.84
C GLY A 55 -9.95 1.38 12.20
N MET A 56 -10.85 2.00 11.50
CA MET A 56 -12.27 1.69 11.62
C MET A 56 -13.06 2.26 10.44
N ARG A 57 -14.34 1.98 10.49
CA ARG A 57 -15.31 2.53 9.56
C ARG A 57 -15.86 3.86 10.08
N ALA A 58 -15.62 4.94 9.35
CA ALA A 58 -16.11 6.28 9.68
C ALA A 58 -17.30 6.69 8.80
N ARG A 59 -17.38 6.19 7.56
CA ARG A 59 -18.45 6.55 6.62
C ARG A 59 -19.67 5.66 6.80
N ALA A 60 -20.86 6.27 6.74
CA ALA A 60 -22.14 5.56 6.76
C ALA A 60 -22.55 5.07 5.36
N LEU A 61 -21.65 4.41 4.63
CA LEU A 61 -21.88 3.85 3.30
C LEU A 61 -22.39 2.41 3.38
N THR A 62 -22.83 1.89 2.23
CA THR A 62 -23.08 0.46 2.05
C THR A 62 -21.80 -0.34 2.25
N GLY A 63 -21.93 -1.57 2.73
CA GLY A 63 -20.79 -2.48 2.93
C GLY A 63 -20.23 -2.39 4.34
N ASN A 64 -19.03 -2.92 4.51
CA ASN A 64 -18.35 -3.08 5.80
C ASN A 64 -16.88 -2.63 5.78
N MET A 65 -16.43 -1.97 4.71
CA MET A 65 -15.07 -1.52 4.53
C MET A 65 -14.65 -0.51 5.62
N TYR A 66 -13.45 -0.66 6.15
CA TYR A 66 -12.79 0.36 6.96
C TYR A 66 -12.27 1.49 6.07
N ASP A 67 -12.44 2.72 6.51
CA ASP A 67 -12.20 3.92 5.71
C ASP A 67 -10.90 4.63 6.06
N PHE A 68 -10.29 4.31 7.19
CA PHE A 68 -9.01 4.87 7.59
C PHE A 68 -8.17 3.89 8.40
N PHE A 69 -6.86 4.06 8.29
CA PHE A 69 -5.86 3.29 9.02
C PHE A 69 -4.73 4.20 9.50
N SER A 70 -4.19 3.89 10.67
CA SER A 70 -2.93 4.41 11.16
C SER A 70 -2.10 3.21 11.60
N THR A 71 -1.01 2.95 10.91
CA THR A 71 -0.23 1.72 11.03
C THR A 71 1.23 2.06 11.30
N GLU A 72 1.81 1.38 12.27
CA GLU A 72 3.25 1.29 12.45
C GLU A 72 3.73 -0.04 11.88
N PHE A 73 4.67 0.02 10.94
CA PHE A 73 5.35 -1.13 10.39
C PHE A 73 6.76 -1.21 10.95
N ASP A 74 7.10 -2.34 11.55
CA ASP A 74 8.46 -2.68 12.01
C ASP A 74 9.17 -3.50 10.94
N TYR A 75 10.22 -2.93 10.35
CA TYR A 75 11.09 -3.59 9.38
C TYR A 75 12.28 -4.30 10.03
N GLY A 76 12.44 -4.14 11.35
CA GLY A 76 13.63 -4.57 12.10
C GLY A 76 14.82 -3.66 11.88
N ASN A 77 15.87 -3.87 12.72
CA ASN A 77 17.08 -3.06 12.69
C ASN A 77 16.80 -1.56 12.85
N ASP A 78 15.92 -1.21 13.77
CA ASP A 78 15.49 0.16 14.10
C ASP A 78 14.90 0.96 12.93
N VAL A 79 14.35 0.27 11.92
CA VAL A 79 13.63 0.88 10.79
C VAL A 79 12.13 0.72 10.99
N TYR A 80 11.43 1.83 11.11
CA TYR A 80 9.98 1.91 11.31
C TYR A 80 9.35 2.83 10.28
N ILE A 81 8.14 2.49 9.85
CA ILE A 81 7.29 3.34 9.02
C ILE A 81 6.01 3.64 9.76
N GLN A 82 5.71 4.93 9.87
CA GLN A 82 4.38 5.39 10.27
C GLN A 82 3.56 5.66 9.00
N SER A 83 2.56 4.85 8.79
CA SER A 83 1.69 4.89 7.62
C SER A 83 0.29 5.34 8.01
N GLN A 84 -0.27 6.29 7.27
CA GLN A 84 -1.62 6.79 7.51
C GLN A 84 -2.38 6.92 6.20
N CYS A 85 -3.61 6.42 6.17
CA CYS A 85 -4.48 6.59 5.02
C CYS A 85 -5.93 6.78 5.44
N ARG A 86 -6.69 7.48 4.60
CA ARG A 86 -8.14 7.62 4.76
C ARG A 86 -8.83 7.91 3.45
N GLN A 87 -10.08 7.51 3.37
CA GLN A 87 -10.98 7.81 2.25
C GLN A 87 -12.29 8.37 2.82
N ILE A 88 -12.24 9.60 3.30
CA ILE A 88 -13.38 10.29 3.96
C ILE A 88 -13.56 11.64 3.29
N ASP A 89 -14.76 11.90 2.76
CA ASP A 89 -15.09 13.13 2.08
C ASP A 89 -14.95 14.34 3.01
N GLY A 90 -14.50 15.47 2.46
CA GLY A 90 -14.33 16.71 3.21
C GLY A 90 -13.09 16.80 4.08
N CYS A 91 -12.24 15.76 4.10
CA CYS A 91 -10.97 15.79 4.79
C CYS A 91 -9.85 16.37 3.93
N HIS A 92 -8.76 16.78 4.58
CA HIS A 92 -7.53 17.16 3.87
C HIS A 92 -7.04 16.01 3.01
N ASN A 93 -6.75 16.26 1.74
CA ASN A 93 -6.21 15.32 0.80
C ASN A 93 -4.72 15.57 0.56
N GLY A 94 -3.95 14.49 0.49
CA GLY A 94 -2.54 14.51 0.16
C GLY A 94 -2.06 13.08 -0.03
N ILE A 95 -1.21 12.86 -1.01
CA ILE A 95 -0.53 11.59 -1.26
C ILE A 95 0.95 11.93 -1.31
N ASN A 96 1.70 11.43 -0.35
CA ASN A 96 3.13 11.65 -0.29
C ASN A 96 3.80 10.67 0.66
N GLU A 97 5.08 10.46 0.47
CA GLU A 97 5.98 9.70 1.33
C GLU A 97 7.16 10.57 1.73
N TRP A 98 7.62 10.40 2.98
CA TRP A 98 8.83 11.03 3.47
C TRP A 98 9.73 9.99 4.12
N PHE A 99 10.97 9.94 3.66
CA PHE A 99 11.99 9.08 4.24
C PHE A 99 13.08 9.95 4.85
N ARG A 100 13.47 9.64 6.07
CA ARG A 100 14.62 10.25 6.70
C ARG A 100 15.74 9.22 6.82
N THR A 101 16.90 9.53 6.26
CA THR A 101 18.08 8.69 6.34
C THR A 101 18.88 8.98 7.62
N GLU A 102 19.82 8.09 7.95
CA GLU A 102 20.77 8.29 9.06
C GLU A 102 21.62 9.56 8.89
N GLU A 103 21.86 9.99 7.65
CA GLU A 103 22.59 11.22 7.32
C GLU A 103 21.71 12.48 7.36
N ASN A 104 20.49 12.41 7.92
CA ASN A 104 19.50 13.49 7.93
C ASN A 104 19.09 14.00 6.55
N GLU A 105 19.18 13.17 5.55
CA GLU A 105 18.56 13.45 4.26
C GLU A 105 17.06 13.20 4.36
N ILE A 106 16.28 14.04 3.69
CA ILE A 106 14.83 13.86 3.57
C ILE A 106 14.51 13.62 2.11
N VAL A 107 14.02 12.44 1.81
CA VAL A 107 13.46 12.10 0.50
C VAL A 107 11.96 12.24 0.58
N SER A 108 11.36 12.97 -0.34
CA SER A 108 9.91 13.14 -0.40
C SER A 108 9.39 13.05 -1.82
N ALA A 109 8.18 12.54 -1.99
CA ALA A 109 7.47 12.64 -3.26
C ALA A 109 6.94 14.08 -3.49
N PRO A 110 6.87 14.54 -4.75
CA PRO A 110 7.48 13.93 -5.91
C PRO A 110 8.97 14.30 -6.05
N PHE A 111 9.83 13.31 -5.94
CA PHE A 111 11.25 13.33 -6.32
C PHE A 111 12.05 14.55 -5.85
N SER A 112 12.01 14.89 -4.56
CA SER A 112 12.94 15.85 -3.99
C SER A 112 13.77 15.21 -2.89
N VAL A 113 15.08 15.40 -2.97
CA VAL A 113 16.00 15.02 -1.91
C VAL A 113 16.56 16.28 -1.27
N ARG A 114 16.51 16.35 0.05
CA ARG A 114 17.11 17.45 0.83
C ARG A 114 18.22 16.91 1.70
N LYS A 115 19.39 17.52 1.61
CA LYS A 115 20.52 17.28 2.50
C LYS A 115 20.89 18.58 3.18
N ASN A 116 20.96 18.58 4.51
CA ASN A 116 21.26 19.78 5.30
C ASN A 116 20.39 21.00 4.95
N GLY A 117 19.10 20.76 4.71
CA GLY A 117 18.13 21.80 4.36
C GLY A 117 18.18 22.31 2.91
N LYS A 118 19.12 21.86 2.10
CA LYS A 118 19.26 22.23 0.68
C LYS A 118 18.68 21.14 -0.22
N ILE A 119 17.93 21.55 -1.24
CA ILE A 119 17.44 20.62 -2.27
C ILE A 119 18.62 20.20 -3.12
N ILE A 120 18.76 18.88 -3.32
CA ILE A 120 19.74 18.29 -4.22
C ILE A 120 19.14 18.29 -5.65
N ASP A 121 19.92 18.75 -6.62
CA ASP A 121 19.56 18.65 -8.02
C ASP A 121 19.63 17.19 -8.49
N LEU A 122 18.48 16.63 -8.83
CA LEU A 122 18.34 15.26 -9.36
C LEU A 122 18.21 15.23 -10.88
N SER A 123 18.49 16.33 -11.58
CA SER A 123 18.34 16.41 -13.05
C SER A 123 19.16 15.34 -13.77
N MET A 124 20.28 14.91 -13.20
CA MET A 124 21.12 13.82 -13.71
C MET A 124 20.56 12.42 -13.49
N CYS A 125 19.54 12.28 -12.62
CA CYS A 125 18.95 10.99 -12.26
C CYS A 125 17.68 10.68 -13.09
N LYS A 126 17.33 11.51 -14.06
CA LYS A 126 16.18 11.28 -14.94
C LYS A 126 16.46 10.09 -15.85
N ALA A 127 15.77 8.99 -15.58
CA ALA A 127 15.74 7.88 -16.54
C ALA A 127 14.92 8.27 -17.77
N ASP A 128 15.31 7.77 -18.94
CA ASP A 128 14.57 7.99 -20.21
C ASP A 128 13.10 7.52 -20.11
N SER A 129 12.83 6.55 -19.25
CA SER A 129 11.49 6.04 -18.96
C SER A 129 10.56 7.02 -18.23
N MET A 130 11.07 8.13 -17.70
CA MET A 130 10.24 9.17 -17.05
C MET A 130 9.58 10.12 -18.07
N GLN A 131 9.76 9.90 -19.36
CA GLN A 131 9.15 10.69 -20.41
C GLN A 131 7.91 9.98 -20.96
N GLY A 132 6.74 10.29 -20.44
CA GLY A 132 5.47 9.80 -20.97
C GLY A 132 4.43 9.49 -19.90
N ASP A 133 3.28 9.05 -20.35
CA ASP A 133 2.21 8.53 -19.49
C ASP A 133 2.70 7.21 -18.86
N PRO A 134 2.73 7.08 -17.51
CA PRO A 134 3.24 5.89 -16.84
C PRO A 134 2.51 4.61 -17.24
N TYR A 135 1.21 4.69 -17.52
CA TYR A 135 0.44 3.53 -18.00
C TYR A 135 0.87 3.05 -19.38
N VAL A 136 1.26 3.97 -20.27
CA VAL A 136 1.80 3.62 -21.60
C VAL A 136 3.19 3.02 -21.46
N VAL A 137 4.05 3.63 -20.63
CA VAL A 137 5.43 3.16 -20.41
C VAL A 137 5.44 1.75 -19.84
N GLU A 138 4.60 1.48 -18.85
CA GLU A 138 4.42 0.14 -18.24
C GLU A 138 4.12 -0.92 -19.31
N HIS A 139 3.15 -0.66 -20.19
CA HIS A 139 2.79 -1.60 -21.25
C HIS A 139 3.91 -1.80 -22.28
N VAL A 140 4.62 -0.72 -22.63
CA VAL A 140 5.77 -0.80 -23.55
C VAL A 140 6.89 -1.66 -22.94
N ASP A 141 7.22 -1.45 -21.68
CA ASP A 141 8.29 -2.19 -21.00
C ASP A 141 7.88 -3.66 -20.80
N PHE A 142 6.63 -3.93 -20.48
CA PHE A 142 6.09 -5.28 -20.40
C PHE A 142 6.20 -6.02 -21.75
N LEU A 143 5.81 -5.38 -22.85
CA LEU A 143 5.94 -5.96 -24.20
C LEU A 143 7.40 -6.19 -24.59
N LYS A 144 8.30 -5.26 -24.30
CA LYS A 144 9.74 -5.44 -24.51
C LYS A 144 10.30 -6.63 -23.72
N SER A 145 9.86 -6.80 -22.48
CA SER A 145 10.24 -7.94 -21.64
C SER A 145 9.81 -9.28 -22.27
N ILE A 146 8.55 -9.37 -22.74
CA ILE A 146 8.03 -10.57 -23.41
C ILE A 146 8.83 -10.88 -24.71
N LEU A 147 9.15 -9.85 -25.49
CA LEU A 147 9.87 -10.00 -26.75
C LEU A 147 11.39 -10.24 -26.59
N GLY A 148 11.92 -10.15 -25.37
CA GLY A 148 13.34 -10.30 -25.09
C GLY A 148 14.22 -9.17 -25.63
N ILE A 149 13.65 -7.99 -25.90
CA ILE A 149 14.36 -6.79 -26.37
C ILE A 149 14.56 -5.73 -25.29
N GLY A 150 14.19 -6.05 -24.05
CA GLY A 150 14.35 -5.23 -22.85
C GLY A 150 14.67 -6.09 -21.63
N PRO A 151 14.78 -5.48 -20.42
CA PRO A 151 14.93 -6.20 -19.18
C PRO A 151 13.77 -7.19 -18.95
N TYR A 152 14.07 -8.33 -18.35
CA TYR A 152 13.03 -9.24 -17.90
C TYR A 152 12.40 -8.71 -16.59
N TRP A 153 11.11 -8.36 -16.66
CA TRP A 153 10.35 -7.88 -15.51
C TRP A 153 9.51 -9.01 -14.92
N ASN A 154 9.73 -9.31 -13.66
CA ASN A 154 8.89 -10.21 -12.88
C ASN A 154 8.81 -9.68 -11.44
N GLU A 155 7.79 -8.93 -11.17
CA GLU A 155 7.55 -8.27 -9.88
C GLU A 155 6.57 -9.04 -8.99
N GLY A 156 6.22 -10.26 -9.37
CA GLY A 156 5.19 -11.06 -8.68
C GLY A 156 5.46 -11.25 -7.19
N GLU A 157 6.71 -11.52 -6.78
CA GLU A 157 7.07 -11.65 -5.36
C GLU A 157 6.97 -10.30 -4.63
N GLN A 158 7.49 -9.23 -5.22
CA GLN A 158 7.44 -7.89 -4.64
C GLN A 158 5.99 -7.45 -4.39
N VAL A 159 5.14 -7.57 -5.41
CA VAL A 159 3.73 -7.19 -5.31
C VAL A 159 2.99 -8.05 -4.29
N ALA A 160 3.24 -9.36 -4.26
CA ALA A 160 2.65 -10.26 -3.27
C ALA A 160 3.04 -9.86 -1.84
N MET A 161 4.31 -9.51 -1.61
CA MET A 161 4.80 -9.11 -0.29
C MET A 161 4.30 -7.72 0.13
N SER A 162 4.14 -6.78 -0.80
CA SER A 162 3.53 -5.48 -0.53
C SER A 162 2.04 -5.62 -0.20
N THR A 163 1.34 -6.49 -0.90
CA THR A 163 -0.04 -6.85 -0.57
C THR A 163 -0.14 -7.51 0.80
N ALA A 164 0.74 -8.46 1.13
CA ALA A 164 0.80 -9.09 2.44
C ALA A 164 1.07 -8.06 3.56
N SER A 165 1.92 -7.05 3.30
CA SER A 165 2.16 -5.95 4.24
C SER A 165 0.88 -5.15 4.51
N ALA A 166 0.10 -4.83 3.49
CA ALA A 166 -1.18 -4.15 3.63
C ALA A 166 -2.21 -5.03 4.37
N ILE A 167 -2.23 -6.34 4.11
CA ILE A 167 -3.08 -7.30 4.83
C ILE A 167 -2.71 -7.37 6.31
N MET A 168 -1.42 -7.34 6.68
CA MET A 168 -1.01 -7.25 8.10
C MET A 168 -1.64 -6.04 8.79
N ALA A 169 -1.62 -4.87 8.15
CA ALA A 169 -2.23 -3.66 8.69
C ALA A 169 -3.76 -3.82 8.85
N ASN A 170 -4.42 -4.38 7.85
CA ASN A 170 -5.85 -4.65 7.89
C ASN A 170 -6.21 -5.57 9.06
N MET A 171 -5.53 -6.72 9.17
CA MET A 171 -5.79 -7.71 10.22
C MET A 171 -5.48 -7.16 11.60
N SER A 172 -4.39 -6.41 11.75
CA SER A 172 -4.05 -5.77 13.01
C SER A 172 -5.13 -4.80 13.46
N ALA A 173 -5.62 -3.94 12.56
CA ALA A 173 -6.69 -3.00 12.87
C ALA A 173 -8.01 -3.69 13.28
N LYS A 174 -8.35 -4.80 12.64
CA LYS A 174 -9.59 -5.55 12.93
C LYS A 174 -9.51 -6.39 14.20
N THR A 175 -8.34 -6.88 14.53
CA THR A 175 -8.15 -7.76 15.70
C THR A 175 -7.65 -7.05 16.95
N GLY A 176 -7.10 -5.83 16.79
CA GLY A 176 -6.43 -5.10 17.87
C GLY A 176 -5.13 -5.76 18.33
N GLN A 177 -4.52 -6.63 17.51
CA GLN A 177 -3.31 -7.37 17.87
C GLN A 177 -2.18 -7.08 16.87
N PRO A 178 -0.91 -7.10 17.31
CA PRO A 178 0.21 -7.13 16.37
C PRO A 178 0.10 -8.34 15.44
N VAL A 179 0.42 -8.15 14.16
CA VAL A 179 0.44 -9.22 13.14
C VAL A 179 1.84 -9.29 12.56
N LYS A 180 2.45 -10.48 12.58
CA LYS A 180 3.76 -10.73 12.00
C LYS A 180 3.62 -11.25 10.58
N MET A 181 4.56 -10.92 9.70
CA MET A 181 4.61 -11.45 8.34
C MET A 181 4.65 -12.99 8.34
N SER A 182 5.39 -13.60 9.27
CA SER A 182 5.42 -15.06 9.43
C SER A 182 4.07 -15.68 9.78
N ASP A 183 3.20 -14.94 10.47
CA ASP A 183 1.87 -15.43 10.83
C ASP A 183 0.95 -15.57 9.62
N LEU A 184 1.19 -14.77 8.58
CA LEU A 184 0.44 -14.86 7.32
C LEU A 184 1.02 -15.90 6.36
N LEU A 185 2.35 -15.98 6.24
CA LEU A 185 2.99 -16.70 5.13
C LEU A 185 3.44 -18.12 5.49
N THR A 186 3.89 -18.35 6.71
CA THR A 186 4.59 -19.59 7.07
C THR A 186 4.07 -20.31 8.30
N ASN A 187 3.49 -19.60 9.24
CA ASN A 187 3.01 -20.19 10.49
C ASN A 187 1.59 -20.74 10.35
N ARG A 188 1.46 -21.97 9.89
CA ARG A 188 0.15 -22.64 9.72
C ARG A 188 -0.67 -22.80 11.01
N ASN A 189 -0.04 -22.63 12.17
CA ASN A 189 -0.72 -22.62 13.47
C ASN A 189 -1.14 -21.22 13.91
N SER A 190 -0.84 -20.20 13.12
CA SER A 190 -1.28 -18.85 13.39
C SER A 190 -2.78 -18.72 13.18
N LYS A 191 -3.45 -18.04 14.10
CA LYS A 191 -4.88 -17.67 13.95
C LYS A 191 -5.17 -16.80 12.71
N PHE A 192 -4.13 -16.29 12.06
CA PHE A 192 -4.21 -15.44 10.88
C PHE A 192 -3.96 -16.17 9.57
N TYR A 193 -3.57 -17.46 9.61
CA TYR A 193 -3.17 -18.20 8.42
C TYR A 193 -4.36 -18.59 7.52
N ASP A 194 -5.52 -18.83 8.13
CA ASP A 194 -6.72 -19.35 7.46
C ASP A 194 -7.90 -18.34 7.50
N LEU A 195 -7.62 -17.05 7.54
CA LEU A 195 -8.66 -16.01 7.57
C LEU A 195 -9.09 -15.57 6.18
#